data_36788985e5f56fba21a5c3284ec95a48
#
_entry.id   36788985e5f56fba21a5c3284ec95a48
#
_cell.length_a   1.000
_cell.length_b   1.000
_cell.length_c   1.000
_cell.angle_alpha   90.00
_cell.angle_beta   90.00
_cell.angle_gamma   90.00
#
_symmetry.space_group_name_H-M   'P 1'
#
loop_
_entity.id
_entity.type
_entity.pdbx_description
1 polymer ?
#
loop_
_entity_poly.entity_id
_entity_poly.type
_entity_poly.pdbx_seq_one_letter_code
_entity_poly.pdbx_strand_id
1 'polypeptide(L)'
;MSFAVTPAELLSTFGLTGVVHFPRYESPDNRLDTRTADFLSQVGLPHDETFNSKASAGQEESILLTEWFAPDDGILPEECHPWLVLGYFAASVISLDPHTGKVYAFGEGEPLNTYTQLHRDVESLVHALNLFKKFREHQSDAQVGIDEQVEDLRARIHAFDVIPFEDDQSPWNLVLDEVIEGIW
;
A
#
# COMPACT_ATOMS: atom_id res chain seq x y z
N MET A 1 -9.95 -9.07 18.02
CA MET A 1 -10.12 -8.99 16.55
C MET A 1 -8.98 -9.76 15.89
N SER A 2 -9.25 -10.56 14.86
CA SER A 2 -8.20 -11.22 14.08
C SER A 2 -7.98 -10.41 12.80
N PHE A 3 -6.72 -10.11 12.48
CA PHE A 3 -6.31 -9.49 11.23
C PHE A 3 -5.82 -10.56 10.24
N ALA A 4 -5.86 -10.27 8.93
CA ALA A 4 -5.39 -11.18 7.89
C ALA A 4 -3.87 -11.41 7.97
N VAL A 5 -3.13 -10.38 8.42
CA VAL A 5 -1.69 -10.46 8.70
C VAL A 5 -1.48 -10.13 10.18
N THR A 6 -0.73 -10.98 10.87
CA THR A 6 -0.39 -10.74 12.28
C THR A 6 0.90 -9.92 12.41
N PRO A 7 1.11 -9.20 13.54
CA PRO A 7 2.38 -8.50 13.80
C PRO A 7 3.59 -9.43 13.71
N ALA A 8 3.48 -10.65 14.25
CA ALA A 8 4.56 -11.63 14.23
C ALA A 8 4.90 -12.08 12.80
N GLU A 9 3.88 -12.27 11.96
CA GLU A 9 4.06 -12.62 10.55
C GLU A 9 4.74 -11.49 9.77
N LEU A 10 4.28 -10.24 9.96
CA LEU A 10 4.85 -9.09 9.27
C LEU A 10 6.32 -8.87 9.67
N LEU A 11 6.62 -8.97 10.98
CA LEU A 11 8.00 -8.90 11.49
C LEU A 11 8.89 -10.05 10.99
N SER A 12 8.32 -11.25 10.81
CA SER A 12 9.05 -12.39 10.23
C SER A 12 9.42 -12.16 8.78
N THR A 13 8.54 -11.50 8.01
CA THR A 13 8.74 -11.25 6.58
C THR A 13 9.65 -10.04 6.32
N PHE A 14 9.47 -8.94 7.05
CA PHE A 14 10.17 -7.67 6.78
C PHE A 14 11.28 -7.34 7.79
N GLY A 15 11.41 -8.11 8.86
CA GLY A 15 12.35 -7.82 9.95
C GLY A 15 11.91 -6.65 10.84
N LEU A 16 12.68 -6.43 11.92
CA LEU A 16 12.35 -5.40 12.93
C LEU A 16 12.40 -3.98 12.41
N THR A 17 13.24 -3.68 11.43
CA THR A 17 13.39 -2.35 10.83
C THR A 17 12.52 -2.15 9.60
N GLY A 18 11.89 -3.21 9.11
CA GLY A 18 11.05 -3.20 7.92
C GLY A 18 9.55 -3.08 8.20
N VAL A 19 9.17 -2.70 9.43
CA VAL A 19 7.77 -2.45 9.81
C VAL A 19 7.67 -1.13 10.52
N VAL A 20 6.74 -0.29 10.07
CA VAL A 20 6.47 1.03 10.63
C VAL A 20 5.06 1.09 11.19
N HIS A 21 4.95 1.53 12.45
CA HIS A 21 3.68 1.70 13.13
C HIS A 21 3.23 3.16 13.09
N PHE A 22 1.98 3.36 12.74
CA PHE A 22 1.37 4.68 12.74
C PHE A 22 0.78 5.01 14.10
N PRO A 23 0.89 6.26 14.56
CA PRO A 23 0.18 6.71 15.75
C PRO A 23 -1.33 6.66 15.51
N ARG A 24 -2.10 6.57 16.58
CA ARG A 24 -3.56 6.78 16.49
C ARG A 24 -3.83 8.27 16.26
N TYR A 25 -4.46 8.57 15.13
CA TYR A 25 -4.91 9.94 14.85
C TYR A 25 -6.21 10.20 15.58
N GLU A 26 -6.21 11.23 16.45
CA GLU A 26 -7.36 11.58 17.28
C GLU A 26 -8.05 12.87 16.79
N SER A 27 -7.46 13.58 15.80
CA SER A 27 -8.06 14.76 15.21
C SER A 27 -9.39 14.41 14.51
N PRO A 28 -10.45 15.21 14.71
CA PRO A 28 -11.73 14.94 14.06
C PRO A 28 -11.65 14.85 12.52
N ASP A 29 -10.73 15.61 11.91
CA ASP A 29 -10.63 15.74 10.45
C ASP A 29 -9.95 14.53 9.78
N ASN A 30 -9.12 13.78 10.53
CA ASN A 30 -8.39 12.62 10.03
C ASN A 30 -8.52 11.40 10.96
N ARG A 31 -9.60 11.34 11.73
CA ARG A 31 -9.85 10.22 12.62
C ARG A 31 -10.19 8.96 11.84
N LEU A 32 -9.35 7.97 12.00
CA LEU A 32 -9.55 6.64 11.43
C LEU A 32 -10.66 5.88 12.18
N ASP A 33 -11.34 4.99 11.47
CA ASP A 33 -12.16 3.98 12.14
C ASP A 33 -11.30 3.10 13.06
N THR A 34 -11.95 2.48 14.07
CA THR A 34 -11.24 1.73 15.11
C THR A 34 -10.41 0.58 14.54
N ARG A 35 -10.91 -0.14 13.51
CA ARG A 35 -10.21 -1.28 12.93
C ARG A 35 -8.95 -0.85 12.21
N THR A 36 -9.04 0.19 11.38
CA THR A 36 -7.89 0.77 10.66
C THR A 36 -6.85 1.33 11.63
N ALA A 37 -7.29 2.09 12.65
CA ALA A 37 -6.41 2.62 13.69
C ALA A 37 -5.70 1.51 14.50
N ASP A 38 -6.42 0.46 14.87
CA ASP A 38 -5.85 -0.70 15.57
C ASP A 38 -4.85 -1.44 14.67
N PHE A 39 -5.18 -1.67 13.40
CA PHE A 39 -4.29 -2.33 12.46
C PHE A 39 -2.99 -1.54 12.28
N LEU A 40 -3.06 -0.26 11.93
CA LEU A 40 -1.88 0.58 11.70
C LEU A 40 -1.00 0.74 12.95
N SER A 41 -1.61 0.76 14.15
CA SER A 41 -0.86 0.92 15.40
C SER A 41 -0.31 -0.39 15.96
N GLN A 42 -0.90 -1.56 15.68
CA GLN A 42 -0.51 -2.85 16.24
C GLN A 42 0.24 -3.72 15.23
N VAL A 43 -0.18 -3.73 13.97
CA VAL A 43 0.44 -4.49 12.88
C VAL A 43 1.44 -3.63 12.12
N GLY A 44 1.04 -2.43 11.73
CA GLY A 44 1.87 -1.48 10.99
C GLY A 44 1.85 -1.70 9.48
N LEU A 45 2.71 -0.96 8.78
CA LEU A 45 2.96 -1.06 7.35
C LEU A 45 4.37 -1.56 7.08
N PRO A 46 4.59 -2.33 6.00
CA PRO A 46 5.92 -2.65 5.51
C PRO A 46 6.70 -1.38 5.16
N HIS A 47 8.02 -1.44 5.32
CA HIS A 47 8.95 -0.41 4.87
C HIS A 47 10.21 -1.09 4.31
N ASP A 48 10.30 -1.15 2.98
CA ASP A 48 11.46 -1.69 2.26
C ASP A 48 11.56 -1.05 0.86
N GLU A 49 12.36 -1.64 0.00
CA GLU A 49 12.54 -1.20 -1.40
C GLU A 49 11.25 -1.28 -2.24
N THR A 50 10.33 -2.17 -1.89
CA THR A 50 9.05 -2.35 -2.60
C THR A 50 8.02 -1.32 -2.17
N PHE A 51 7.88 -1.11 -0.86
CA PHE A 51 6.94 -0.16 -0.27
C PHE A 51 7.66 0.77 0.71
N ASN A 52 7.82 2.03 0.29
CA ASN A 52 8.44 3.05 1.12
C ASN A 52 7.39 3.75 1.98
N SER A 53 7.21 3.29 3.22
CA SER A 53 6.22 3.86 4.15
C SER A 53 6.59 5.29 4.58
N LYS A 54 5.62 6.21 4.55
CA LYS A 54 5.80 7.63 4.93
C LYS A 54 6.04 7.82 6.43
N ALA A 55 5.49 6.99 7.29
CA ALA A 55 5.64 7.16 8.75
C ALA A 55 7.09 7.02 9.27
N SER A 56 8.03 6.56 8.42
CA SER A 56 9.45 6.50 8.78
C SER A 56 10.15 7.86 8.84
N ALA A 57 9.56 8.92 8.32
CA ALA A 57 10.16 10.23 8.15
C ALA A 57 9.88 11.20 9.32
N GLY A 58 10.11 10.79 10.56
CA GLY A 58 10.10 11.69 11.73
C GLY A 58 8.71 12.19 12.17
N GLN A 59 8.56 12.44 13.46
CA GLN A 59 7.27 12.83 14.09
C GLN A 59 6.78 14.24 13.74
N GLU A 60 7.55 15.01 12.99
CA GLU A 60 7.24 16.43 12.69
C GLU A 60 6.69 16.67 11.28
N GLU A 61 6.73 15.66 10.40
CA GLU A 61 6.18 15.80 9.06
C GLU A 61 4.71 15.40 9.00
N SER A 62 3.91 16.29 8.42
CA SER A 62 2.51 15.98 8.12
C SER A 62 2.41 14.78 7.17
N ILE A 63 1.43 13.93 7.41
CA ILE A 63 1.07 12.84 6.51
C ILE A 63 -0.19 13.17 5.70
N LEU A 64 -0.67 14.41 5.75
CA LEU A 64 -1.81 14.84 4.94
C LEU A 64 -1.43 14.88 3.47
N LEU A 65 -2.30 14.37 2.62
CA LEU A 65 -2.09 14.35 1.18
C LEU A 65 -1.97 15.77 0.59
N THR A 66 -2.67 16.76 1.17
CA THR A 66 -2.58 18.17 0.79
C THR A 66 -1.20 18.81 0.98
N GLU A 67 -0.37 18.23 1.85
CA GLU A 67 0.99 18.72 2.11
C GLU A 67 2.05 17.90 1.34
N TRP A 68 1.62 16.83 0.68
CA TRP A 68 2.50 16.00 -0.12
C TRP A 68 2.75 16.59 -1.52
N PHE A 69 1.67 17.03 -2.18
CA PHE A 69 1.76 17.57 -3.53
C PHE A 69 2.08 19.06 -3.52
N ALA A 70 3.02 19.46 -4.41
CA ALA A 70 3.32 20.86 -4.62
C ALA A 70 2.21 21.55 -5.44
N PRO A 71 2.06 22.87 -5.35
CA PRO A 71 1.07 23.63 -6.15
C PRO A 71 1.18 23.40 -7.66
N ASP A 72 2.38 23.07 -8.15
CA ASP A 72 2.66 22.83 -9.56
C ASP A 72 2.25 21.41 -10.03
N ASP A 73 1.99 20.48 -9.10
CA ASP A 73 1.54 19.12 -9.41
C ASP A 73 0.08 19.08 -9.87
N GLY A 74 -0.67 20.16 -9.65
CA GLY A 74 -2.07 20.26 -10.03
C GLY A 74 -3.01 20.54 -8.87
N ILE A 75 -4.32 20.45 -9.14
CA ILE A 75 -5.36 20.69 -8.13
C ILE A 75 -5.83 19.35 -7.57
N LEU A 76 -5.56 19.13 -6.28
CA LEU A 76 -6.08 17.98 -5.56
C LEU A 76 -7.60 18.13 -5.38
N PRO A 77 -8.44 17.11 -5.72
CA PRO A 77 -9.86 17.12 -5.46
C PRO A 77 -10.20 17.36 -3.98
N GLU A 78 -11.28 18.09 -3.70
CA GLU A 78 -11.67 18.47 -2.33
C GLU A 78 -11.87 17.25 -1.42
N GLU A 79 -12.43 16.17 -1.94
CA GLU A 79 -12.64 14.92 -1.22
C GLU A 79 -11.33 14.26 -0.75
N CYS A 80 -10.22 14.53 -1.43
CA CYS A 80 -8.90 13.99 -1.09
C CYS A 80 -8.16 14.82 -0.02
N HIS A 81 -8.64 16.01 0.34
CA HIS A 81 -7.96 16.89 1.29
C HIS A 81 -7.73 16.27 2.68
N PRO A 82 -8.67 15.48 3.27
CA PRO A 82 -8.43 14.81 4.55
C PRO A 82 -7.62 13.53 4.45
N TRP A 83 -7.23 13.09 3.25
CA TRP A 83 -6.57 11.80 3.07
C TRP A 83 -5.14 11.81 3.60
N LEU A 84 -4.71 10.64 4.06
CA LEU A 84 -3.41 10.42 4.67
C LEU A 84 -2.48 9.68 3.69
N VAL A 85 -1.24 10.14 3.56
CA VAL A 85 -0.21 9.42 2.80
C VAL A 85 0.26 8.21 3.62
N LEU A 86 0.13 7.02 3.08
CA LEU A 86 0.67 5.79 3.65
C LEU A 86 2.11 5.53 3.22
N GLY A 87 2.46 5.88 2.00
CA GLY A 87 3.77 5.65 1.43
C GLY A 87 3.79 5.74 -0.09
N TYR A 88 4.79 5.08 -0.68
CA TYR A 88 5.05 5.06 -2.11
C TYR A 88 5.22 3.62 -2.60
N PHE A 89 4.57 3.26 -3.71
CA PHE A 89 4.59 1.94 -4.34
C PHE A 89 4.43 2.06 -5.85
N ALA A 90 5.27 1.40 -6.63
CA ALA A 90 5.13 1.29 -8.08
C ALA A 90 4.87 2.64 -8.76
N ALA A 91 5.76 3.62 -8.59
CA ALA A 91 5.63 4.97 -9.12
C ALA A 91 4.30 5.67 -8.75
N SER A 92 3.74 5.35 -7.59
CA SER A 92 2.48 5.95 -7.12
C SER A 92 2.55 6.33 -5.64
N VAL A 93 1.96 7.47 -5.30
CA VAL A 93 1.67 7.85 -3.92
C VAL A 93 0.45 7.07 -3.44
N ILE A 94 0.61 6.32 -2.34
CA ILE A 94 -0.45 5.51 -1.76
C ILE A 94 -1.06 6.27 -0.60
N SER A 95 -2.37 6.47 -0.66
CA SER A 95 -3.12 7.25 0.31
C SER A 95 -4.31 6.49 0.89
N LEU A 96 -4.72 6.90 2.08
CA LEU A 96 -5.85 6.35 2.83
C LEU A 96 -6.92 7.42 3.00
N ASP A 97 -8.12 7.12 2.57
CA ASP A 97 -9.30 7.89 2.96
C ASP A 97 -9.69 7.53 4.42
N PRO A 98 -9.54 8.45 5.38
CA PRO A 98 -9.81 8.17 6.79
C PRO A 98 -11.30 7.89 7.08
N HIS A 99 -12.22 8.34 6.21
CA HIS A 99 -13.65 8.19 6.40
C HIS A 99 -14.16 6.81 5.94
N THR A 100 -13.62 6.30 4.83
CA THR A 100 -14.07 5.03 4.24
C THR A 100 -13.12 3.87 4.53
N GLY A 101 -11.87 4.15 4.92
CA GLY A 101 -10.81 3.17 5.10
C GLY A 101 -10.22 2.65 3.79
N LYS A 102 -10.68 3.16 2.65
CA LYS A 102 -10.20 2.74 1.32
C LYS A 102 -8.81 3.28 1.02
N VAL A 103 -8.05 2.51 0.27
CA VAL A 103 -6.71 2.87 -0.17
C VAL A 103 -6.72 3.23 -1.64
N TYR A 104 -6.05 4.34 -1.98
CA TYR A 104 -5.98 4.89 -3.33
C TYR A 104 -4.54 5.09 -3.77
N ALA A 105 -4.32 5.08 -5.09
CA ALA A 105 -3.04 5.38 -5.73
C ALA A 105 -3.14 6.62 -6.62
N PHE A 106 -2.14 7.48 -6.52
CA PHE A 106 -1.91 8.64 -7.39
C PHE A 106 -0.64 8.37 -8.18
N GLY A 107 -0.76 8.14 -9.49
CA GLY A 107 0.38 7.86 -10.37
C GLY A 107 1.31 9.06 -10.52
N GLU A 108 2.62 8.81 -10.55
CA GLU A 108 3.61 9.86 -10.77
C GLU A 108 3.46 10.47 -12.17
N GLY A 109 3.36 11.80 -12.23
CA GLY A 109 3.15 12.53 -13.49
C GLY A 109 1.73 12.50 -14.05
N GLU A 110 0.81 11.80 -13.39
CA GLU A 110 -0.60 11.79 -13.77
C GLU A 110 -1.37 12.94 -13.11
N PRO A 111 -2.44 13.43 -13.74
CA PRO A 111 -3.30 14.45 -13.13
C PRO A 111 -3.89 13.96 -11.80
N LEU A 112 -3.87 14.82 -10.75
CA LEU A 112 -4.32 14.43 -9.40
C LEU A 112 -5.80 14.03 -9.30
N ASN A 113 -6.61 14.28 -10.32
CA ASN A 113 -8.00 13.84 -10.40
C ASN A 113 -8.19 12.47 -11.09
N THR A 114 -7.10 11.79 -11.46
CA THR A 114 -7.13 10.46 -12.09
C THR A 114 -6.72 9.34 -11.12
N TYR A 115 -6.75 9.62 -9.80
CA TYR A 115 -6.46 8.60 -8.78
C TYR A 115 -7.40 7.40 -8.89
N THR A 116 -6.88 6.21 -8.56
CA THR A 116 -7.63 4.96 -8.61
C THR A 116 -7.70 4.29 -7.25
N GLN A 117 -8.80 3.58 -6.96
CA GLN A 117 -8.84 2.75 -5.76
C GLN A 117 -7.91 1.55 -5.93
N LEU A 118 -6.94 1.41 -5.02
CA LEU A 118 -5.94 0.35 -5.07
C LEU A 118 -6.33 -0.86 -4.22
N HIS A 119 -6.89 -0.62 -3.02
CA HIS A 119 -7.34 -1.66 -2.10
C HIS A 119 -8.63 -1.25 -1.38
N ARG A 120 -9.40 -2.27 -0.95
CA ARG A 120 -10.60 -2.02 -0.15
C ARG A 120 -10.29 -1.44 1.23
N ASP A 121 -9.13 -1.75 1.80
CA ASP A 121 -8.65 -1.29 3.10
C ASP A 121 -7.13 -1.49 3.26
N VAL A 122 -6.56 -0.97 4.37
CA VAL A 122 -5.12 -1.09 4.67
C VAL A 122 -4.71 -2.53 4.95
N GLU A 123 -5.58 -3.34 5.54
CA GLU A 123 -5.30 -4.75 5.83
C GLU A 123 -5.08 -5.54 4.52
N SER A 124 -5.87 -5.24 3.49
CA SER A 124 -5.71 -5.79 2.15
C SER A 124 -4.40 -5.36 1.49
N LEU A 125 -4.04 -4.08 1.58
CA LEU A 125 -2.75 -3.59 1.09
C LEU A 125 -1.59 -4.36 1.73
N VAL A 126 -1.56 -4.46 3.07
CA VAL A 126 -0.48 -5.14 3.79
C VAL A 126 -0.46 -6.65 3.49
N HIS A 127 -1.63 -7.28 3.31
CA HIS A 127 -1.71 -8.68 2.90
C HIS A 127 -1.06 -8.90 1.53
N ALA A 128 -1.38 -8.05 0.54
CA ALA A 128 -0.80 -8.12 -0.80
C ALA A 128 0.73 -7.90 -0.78
N LEU A 129 1.20 -6.86 -0.06
CA LEU A 129 2.64 -6.58 0.09
C LEU A 129 3.39 -7.74 0.78
N ASN A 130 2.79 -8.37 1.81
CA ASN A 130 3.37 -9.53 2.50
C ASN A 130 3.46 -10.76 1.58
N LEU A 131 2.45 -11.00 0.73
CA LEU A 131 2.49 -12.05 -0.28
C LEU A 131 3.56 -11.77 -1.34
N PHE A 132 3.64 -10.54 -1.83
CA PHE A 132 4.62 -10.13 -2.83
C PHE A 132 6.06 -10.27 -2.32
N LYS A 133 6.35 -9.85 -1.07
CA LYS A 133 7.66 -10.02 -0.45
C LYS A 133 8.07 -11.49 -0.36
N LYS A 134 7.17 -12.35 0.12
CA LYS A 134 7.41 -13.80 0.18
C LYS A 134 7.65 -14.41 -1.20
N PHE A 135 6.89 -13.98 -2.21
CA PHE A 135 7.09 -14.38 -3.59
C PHE A 135 8.50 -14.01 -4.08
N ARG A 136 8.92 -12.76 -3.87
CA ARG A 136 10.25 -12.27 -4.27
C ARG A 136 11.40 -13.06 -3.62
N GLU A 137 11.27 -13.42 -2.36
CA GLU A 137 12.29 -14.19 -1.62
C GLU A 137 12.42 -15.64 -2.11
N HIS A 138 11.34 -16.23 -2.65
CA HIS A 138 11.32 -17.62 -3.12
C HIS A 138 11.42 -17.78 -4.65
N GLN A 139 11.49 -16.68 -5.39
CA GLN A 139 11.47 -16.67 -6.85
C GLN A 139 12.63 -17.50 -7.47
N SER A 140 13.82 -17.50 -6.84
CA SER A 140 15.01 -18.20 -7.34
C SER A 140 14.99 -19.71 -7.12
N ASP A 141 14.13 -20.24 -6.25
CA ASP A 141 14.10 -21.65 -5.87
C ASP A 141 13.06 -22.47 -6.64
N ALA A 142 12.23 -21.82 -7.46
CA ALA A 142 11.10 -22.47 -8.09
C ALA A 142 11.49 -23.19 -9.40
N GLN A 143 10.96 -24.42 -9.57
CA GLN A 143 11.03 -25.19 -10.82
C GLN A 143 9.96 -24.76 -11.85
N VAL A 144 9.10 -23.85 -11.47
CA VAL A 144 7.95 -23.34 -12.24
C VAL A 144 8.33 -22.04 -12.92
N GLY A 145 7.83 -21.81 -14.13
CA GLY A 145 8.09 -20.57 -14.88
C GLY A 145 7.58 -19.33 -14.16
N ILE A 146 8.21 -18.18 -14.41
CA ILE A 146 7.86 -16.92 -13.74
C ILE A 146 6.40 -16.53 -13.97
N ASP A 147 5.88 -16.73 -15.19
CA ASP A 147 4.48 -16.42 -15.53
C ASP A 147 3.49 -17.17 -14.64
N GLU A 148 3.71 -18.48 -14.43
CA GLU A 148 2.83 -19.31 -13.59
C GLU A 148 2.92 -18.90 -12.11
N GLN A 149 4.11 -18.51 -11.64
CA GLN A 149 4.31 -18.01 -10.27
C GLN A 149 3.61 -16.66 -10.05
N VAL A 150 3.67 -15.77 -11.04
CA VAL A 150 2.99 -14.47 -10.99
C VAL A 150 1.48 -14.64 -11.04
N GLU A 151 0.96 -15.56 -11.86
CA GLU A 151 -0.47 -15.86 -11.89
C GLU A 151 -0.97 -16.47 -10.57
N ASP A 152 -0.20 -17.33 -9.90
CA ASP A 152 -0.53 -17.82 -8.55
C ASP A 152 -0.58 -16.69 -7.53
N LEU A 153 0.41 -15.79 -7.55
CA LEU A 153 0.43 -14.60 -6.68
C LEU A 153 -0.78 -13.70 -6.93
N ARG A 154 -1.09 -13.42 -8.20
CA ARG A 154 -2.27 -12.63 -8.61
C ARG A 154 -3.56 -13.27 -8.09
N ALA A 155 -3.72 -14.57 -8.28
CA ALA A 155 -4.89 -15.31 -7.80
C ALA A 155 -5.04 -15.26 -6.27
N ARG A 156 -3.94 -15.33 -5.52
CA ARG A 156 -3.96 -15.26 -4.05
C ARG A 156 -4.32 -13.88 -3.53
N ILE A 157 -3.80 -12.81 -4.14
CA ILE A 157 -4.16 -11.43 -3.80
C ILE A 157 -5.64 -11.21 -4.15
N HIS A 158 -6.06 -11.57 -5.36
CA HIS A 158 -7.43 -11.42 -5.85
C HIS A 158 -8.46 -12.18 -4.99
N ALA A 159 -8.11 -13.35 -4.47
CA ALA A 159 -8.99 -14.12 -3.58
C ALA A 159 -9.30 -13.39 -2.27
N PHE A 160 -8.40 -12.50 -1.83
CA PHE A 160 -8.61 -11.68 -0.63
C PHE A 160 -9.24 -10.32 -0.96
N ASP A 161 -8.81 -9.67 -2.05
CA ASP A 161 -9.30 -8.39 -2.52
C ASP A 161 -9.24 -8.34 -4.06
N VAL A 162 -10.36 -8.09 -4.71
CA VAL A 162 -10.45 -8.02 -6.18
C VAL A 162 -9.96 -6.68 -6.73
N ILE A 163 -10.07 -5.61 -5.92
CA ILE A 163 -9.81 -4.21 -6.33
C ILE A 163 -8.42 -4.01 -6.97
N PRO A 164 -7.32 -4.61 -6.46
CA PRO A 164 -5.98 -4.40 -7.02
C PRO A 164 -5.85 -4.66 -8.52
N PHE A 165 -6.75 -5.46 -9.10
CA PHE A 165 -6.67 -5.90 -10.49
C PHE A 165 -7.87 -5.49 -11.36
N GLU A 166 -8.77 -4.63 -10.84
CA GLU A 166 -9.93 -4.14 -11.61
C GLU A 166 -9.54 -3.16 -12.72
N ASP A 167 -8.44 -2.43 -12.55
CA ASP A 167 -7.90 -1.50 -13.54
C ASP A 167 -6.63 -2.09 -14.16
N ASP A 168 -6.59 -2.22 -15.49
CA ASP A 168 -5.43 -2.74 -16.23
C ASP A 168 -4.16 -1.89 -16.00
N GLN A 169 -4.32 -0.61 -15.68
CA GLN A 169 -3.20 0.31 -15.35
C GLN A 169 -2.94 0.40 -13.86
N SER A 170 -3.52 -0.49 -13.05
CA SER A 170 -3.27 -0.45 -11.61
C SER A 170 -1.78 -0.68 -11.30
N PRO A 171 -1.24 -0.07 -10.23
CA PRO A 171 0.13 -0.32 -9.78
C PRO A 171 0.48 -1.80 -9.64
N TRP A 172 -0.48 -2.65 -9.24
CA TRP A 172 -0.26 -4.10 -9.12
C TRP A 172 -0.09 -4.78 -10.47
N ASN A 173 -0.91 -4.44 -11.48
CA ASN A 173 -0.76 -5.01 -12.82
C ASN A 173 0.60 -4.61 -13.41
N LEU A 174 0.97 -3.32 -13.32
CA LEU A 174 2.26 -2.84 -13.82
C LEU A 174 3.45 -3.54 -13.15
N VAL A 175 3.45 -3.68 -11.81
CA VAL A 175 4.53 -4.37 -11.08
C VAL A 175 4.63 -5.84 -11.49
N LEU A 176 3.52 -6.54 -11.62
CA LEU A 176 3.55 -7.96 -11.98
C LEU A 176 4.00 -8.18 -13.42
N ASP A 177 3.66 -7.28 -14.34
CA ASP A 177 4.16 -7.30 -15.72
C ASP A 177 5.68 -7.04 -15.75
N GLU A 178 6.18 -6.06 -15.00
CA GLU A 178 7.62 -5.79 -14.87
C GLU A 178 8.40 -6.97 -14.24
N VAL A 179 7.79 -7.72 -13.32
CA VAL A 179 8.37 -8.95 -12.76
C VAL A 179 8.51 -10.03 -13.84
N ILE A 180 7.51 -10.21 -14.70
CA ILE A 180 7.55 -11.15 -15.83
C ILE A 180 8.65 -10.74 -16.81
N GLU A 181 8.81 -9.45 -17.06
CA GLU A 181 9.84 -8.89 -17.94
C GLU A 181 11.26 -8.91 -17.33
N GLY A 182 11.39 -9.25 -16.05
CA GLY A 182 12.68 -9.30 -15.34
C GLY A 182 13.26 -7.92 -14.98
N ILE A 183 12.42 -6.92 -14.86
CA ILE A 183 12.80 -5.54 -14.50
C ILE A 183 12.89 -5.38 -12.96
N TRP A 184 12.12 -6.16 -12.21
CA TRP A 184 12.08 -6.16 -10.73
C TRP A 184 13.05 -7.15 -10.09
#